data_ec8411a764097d99a83f57a512ce71bb
#
_entry.id   ec8411a764097d99a83f57a512ce71bb
#
_cell.length_a   1.000
_cell.length_b   1.000
_cell.length_c   1.000
_cell.angle_alpha   90.00
_cell.angle_beta   90.00
_cell.angle_gamma   90.00
#
_symmetry.space_group_name_H-M   'P 1'
#
loop_
_entity.id
_entity.type
_entity.pdbx_description
1 polymer ?
#
loop_
_entity_poly.entity_id
_entity_poly.type
_entity_poly.pdbx_seq_one_letter_code
_entity_poly.pdbx_strand_id
1 'polypeptide(L)'
;MQTRQKKQKKAKVILKVKETPYAAVEEIMEKKLEDIATILSASGGRKSKIYEEVMSIVEKGLFKIALRRSDYVKSSAAVFLGMNRNTFTDKMAKLGMNCEKKKEHR
;
A
#
# COMPACT_ATOMS: atom_id res chain seq x y z
N MET A 1 11.62 8.14 25.11
CA MET A 1 10.73 7.98 24.77
C MET A 1 10.41 8.16 24.81
N GLN A 2 10.81 8.02 24.56
CA GLN A 2 9.89 7.89 24.32
C GLN A 2 9.43 7.93 24.22
N THR A 3 9.99 7.59 24.30
CA THR A 3 8.97 7.37 23.97
C THR A 3 8.52 7.49 23.99
N ARG A 4 8.61 7.17 24.13
CA ARG A 4 7.64 6.99 23.90
C ARG A 4 6.97 7.10 24.13
N GLN A 5 7.50 6.94 24.11
CA GLN A 5 6.41 6.88 24.05
C GLN A 5 5.76 7.03 24.14
N LYS A 6 6.02 6.75 24.32
CA LYS A 6 5.04 6.69 24.14
C LYS A 6 4.26 6.90 24.30
N LYS A 7 4.60 6.57 24.51
CA LYS A 7 3.54 6.54 24.36
C LYS A 7 2.71 6.93 24.46
N GLN A 8 3.05 6.80 24.56
CA GLN A 8 1.93 6.95 24.34
C GLN A 8 1.27 7.31 24.29
N LYS A 9 1.37 7.23 24.61
CA LYS A 9 0.51 7.37 24.26
C LYS A 9 -0.28 7.52 24.19
N LYS A 10 -0.37 7.26 24.25
CA LYS A 10 -1.23 7.20 23.85
C LYS A 10 -2.22 7.62 23.86
N ALA A 11 -2.39 7.58 24.21
CA ALA A 11 -3.40 7.82 23.93
C ALA A 11 -3.87 8.70 23.92
N LYS A 12 -3.98 9.23 24.10
CA LYS A 12 -4.53 10.02 23.87
C LYS A 12 -4.64 10.77 23.27
N VAL A 13 -4.37 10.87 23.11
CA VAL A 13 -4.71 11.49 22.34
C VAL A 13 -5.11 11.36 21.57
N ILE A 14 -5.10 10.92 21.54
CA ILE A 14 -5.61 10.51 20.75
C ILE A 14 -6.63 10.86 20.07
N LEU A 15 -7.27 11.11 20.46
CA LEU A 15 -8.31 11.50 19.92
C LEU A 15 -8.17 12.42 18.86
N LYS A 16 -7.48 13.35 19.00
CA LYS A 16 -7.25 14.22 18.09
C LYS A 16 -6.63 13.64 16.95
N VAL A 17 -5.78 12.82 17.11
CA VAL A 17 -5.11 12.16 16.11
C VAL A 17 -6.07 11.53 15.24
N LYS A 18 -7.07 10.97 15.78
CA LYS A 18 -8.00 10.34 15.03
C LYS A 18 -8.74 11.21 14.18
N GLU A 19 -8.66 12.44 14.36
CA GLU A 19 -9.37 13.31 13.56
C GLU A 19 -8.67 13.75 12.33
N THR A 20 -7.46 13.37 12.08
CA THR A 20 -6.78 13.79 10.88
C THR A 20 -6.97 12.71 9.85
N PRO A 21 -7.02 13.08 8.59
CA PRO A 21 -7.16 12.09 7.53
C PRO A 21 -6.03 11.08 7.55
N TYR A 22 -4.83 11.55 7.84
CA TYR A 22 -3.70 10.66 7.86
C TYR A 22 -3.85 9.60 8.95
N ALA A 23 -4.28 10.02 10.13
CA ALA A 23 -4.46 9.07 11.22
C ALA A 23 -5.56 8.07 10.90
N ALA A 24 -6.61 8.52 10.26
CA ALA A 24 -7.68 7.62 9.90
C ALA A 24 -7.20 6.59 8.90
N VAL A 25 -6.38 7.01 7.96
CA VAL A 25 -5.86 6.09 6.97
C VAL A 25 -4.96 5.07 7.63
N GLU A 26 -4.12 5.51 8.57
CA GLU A 26 -3.25 4.58 9.25
C GLU A 26 -4.05 3.50 9.97
N GLU A 27 -5.13 3.88 10.59
CA GLU A 27 -5.92 2.94 11.31
C GLU A 27 -6.59 1.94 10.39
N ILE A 28 -7.12 2.41 9.26
CA ILE A 28 -7.73 1.54 8.29
C ILE A 28 -6.70 0.56 7.74
N MET A 29 -5.54 1.07 7.40
CA MET A 29 -4.50 0.23 6.86
C MET A 29 -4.07 -0.83 7.86
N GLU A 30 -3.91 -0.44 9.09
CA GLU A 30 -3.46 -1.39 10.10
C GLU A 30 -4.44 -2.54 10.24
N LYS A 31 -5.73 -2.24 10.22
CA LYS A 31 -6.71 -3.28 10.33
C LYS A 31 -6.69 -4.20 9.13
N LYS A 32 -6.56 -3.65 7.94
CA LYS A 32 -6.52 -4.48 6.77
C LYS A 32 -5.24 -5.30 6.73
N LEU A 33 -4.15 -4.72 7.15
CA LEU A 33 -2.88 -5.44 7.14
C LEU A 33 -2.92 -6.60 8.13
N GLU A 34 -3.61 -6.42 9.23
CA GLU A 34 -3.72 -7.49 10.19
C GLU A 34 -4.46 -8.68 9.59
N ASP A 35 -5.54 -8.42 8.85
CA ASP A 35 -6.26 -9.48 8.20
C ASP A 35 -5.39 -10.17 7.16
N ILE A 36 -4.68 -9.38 6.38
CA ILE A 36 -3.82 -9.92 5.34
C ILE A 36 -2.72 -10.78 5.94
N ALA A 37 -2.09 -10.28 7.00
CA ALA A 37 -1.02 -11.02 7.64
C ALA A 37 -1.53 -12.34 8.20
N THR A 38 -2.74 -12.32 8.73
CA THR A 38 -3.32 -13.53 9.28
C THR A 38 -3.53 -14.56 8.17
N ILE A 39 -4.08 -14.13 7.07
CA ILE A 39 -4.32 -15.02 5.97
C ILE A 39 -3.01 -15.59 5.42
N LEU A 40 -2.03 -14.73 5.23
CA LEU A 40 -0.77 -15.18 4.67
C LEU A 40 -0.04 -16.11 5.61
N SER A 41 -0.08 -15.84 6.90
CA SER A 41 0.63 -16.71 7.81
C SER A 41 -0.05 -18.06 7.95
N ALA A 42 -1.34 -18.08 7.80
CA ALA A 42 -2.04 -19.34 7.93
C ALA A 42 -1.82 -20.22 6.71
N SER A 43 -1.66 -19.62 5.55
CA SER A 43 -1.50 -20.44 4.39
C SER A 43 -0.08 -20.89 4.11
N GLY A 44 0.87 -20.28 4.74
CA GLY A 44 2.20 -20.63 4.44
C GLY A 44 2.63 -21.80 5.14
N GLY A 45 3.26 -22.48 5.14
CA GLY A 45 3.66 -23.51 5.88
C GLY A 45 5.08 -23.51 6.07
N ARG A 46 5.85 -22.73 5.47
CA ARG A 46 7.18 -22.79 5.64
C ARG A 46 7.69 -21.51 6.09
N LYS A 47 8.77 -21.07 5.60
CA LYS A 47 9.30 -19.85 5.98
C LYS A 47 8.40 -18.77 5.65
N SER A 48 8.18 -17.88 6.49
CA SER A 48 7.28 -16.79 6.31
C SER A 48 7.94 -15.65 5.59
N LYS A 49 7.31 -15.09 4.62
CA LYS A 49 7.81 -13.94 3.91
C LYS A 49 6.75 -12.89 3.90
N ILE A 50 6.06 -12.73 5.00
CA ILE A 50 4.94 -11.83 5.09
C ILE A 50 5.29 -10.41 4.69
N TYR A 51 6.41 -9.89 5.14
CA TYR A 51 6.77 -8.53 4.81
C TYR A 51 6.85 -8.35 3.28
N GLU A 52 7.58 -9.22 2.62
CA GLU A 52 7.73 -9.08 1.19
C GLU A 52 6.43 -9.27 0.45
N GLU A 53 5.63 -10.20 0.91
CA GLU A 53 4.37 -10.46 0.25
C GLU A 53 3.41 -9.31 0.42
N VAL A 54 3.33 -8.76 1.63
CA VAL A 54 2.43 -7.66 1.88
C VAL A 54 2.88 -6.43 1.09
N MET A 55 4.16 -6.16 1.07
CA MET A 55 4.63 -4.99 0.35
C MET A 55 4.36 -5.11 -1.14
N SER A 56 4.49 -6.30 -1.67
CA SER A 56 4.20 -6.51 -3.07
C SER A 56 2.72 -6.29 -3.36
N ILE A 57 1.86 -6.78 -2.49
CA ILE A 57 0.43 -6.61 -2.65
C ILE A 57 0.06 -5.13 -2.57
N VAL A 58 0.64 -4.42 -1.62
CA VAL A 58 0.36 -3.01 -1.45
C VAL A 58 0.79 -2.23 -2.69
N GLU A 59 1.98 -2.51 -3.18
CA GLU A 59 2.46 -1.80 -4.35
C GLU A 59 1.58 -2.08 -5.56
N LYS A 60 1.22 -3.34 -5.77
CA LYS A 60 0.37 -3.65 -6.90
C LYS A 60 -0.96 -2.93 -6.80
N GLY A 61 -1.52 -2.90 -5.60
CA GLY A 61 -2.79 -2.23 -5.41
C GLY A 61 -2.71 -0.74 -5.70
N LEU A 62 -1.65 -0.10 -5.20
CA LEU A 62 -1.49 1.32 -5.43
C LEU A 62 -1.29 1.61 -6.91
N PHE A 63 -0.50 0.78 -7.57
CA PHE A 63 -0.23 1.01 -8.98
C PHE A 63 -1.48 0.80 -9.82
N LYS A 64 -2.28 -0.20 -9.50
CA LYS A 64 -3.51 -0.43 -10.22
C LYS A 64 -4.45 0.76 -10.07
N ILE A 65 -4.56 1.29 -8.87
CA ILE A 65 -5.42 2.43 -8.62
C ILE A 65 -4.91 3.64 -9.39
N ALA A 66 -3.61 3.88 -9.34
CA ALA A 66 -3.04 5.02 -10.02
C ALA A 66 -3.25 4.93 -11.53
N LEU A 67 -3.09 3.73 -12.08
CA LEU A 67 -3.28 3.55 -13.50
C LEU A 67 -4.73 3.77 -13.90
N ARG A 68 -5.66 3.23 -13.12
CA ARG A 68 -7.05 3.42 -13.44
C ARG A 68 -7.43 4.89 -13.40
N ARG A 69 -6.95 5.60 -12.39
CA ARG A 69 -7.28 7.01 -12.28
C ARG A 69 -6.60 7.87 -13.31
N SER A 70 -5.55 7.36 -13.93
CA SER A 70 -4.80 8.10 -14.92
C SER A 70 -5.05 7.59 -16.33
N ASP A 71 -6.11 6.82 -16.49
CA ASP A 71 -6.47 6.27 -17.78
C ASP A 71 -5.32 5.50 -18.39
N TYR A 72 -4.57 4.84 -17.56
CA TYR A 72 -3.44 3.99 -17.94
C TYR A 72 -2.29 4.73 -18.61
N VAL A 73 -2.16 6.01 -18.32
CA VAL A 73 -1.03 6.77 -18.80
C VAL A 73 0.01 6.70 -17.69
N LYS A 74 1.12 6.02 -17.93
CA LYS A 74 2.13 5.81 -16.91
C LYS A 74 2.69 7.08 -16.29
N SER A 75 2.94 8.09 -17.08
CA SER A 75 3.50 9.30 -16.52
C SER A 75 2.51 9.98 -15.58
N SER A 76 1.23 9.93 -15.91
CA SER A 76 0.23 10.52 -15.04
C SER A 76 0.06 9.70 -13.78
N ALA A 77 0.14 8.38 -13.91
CA ALA A 77 0.03 7.52 -12.74
C ALA A 77 1.18 7.77 -11.78
N ALA A 78 2.38 7.95 -12.33
CA ALA A 78 3.54 8.23 -11.50
C ALA A 78 3.36 9.54 -10.74
N VAL A 79 2.84 10.55 -11.43
CA VAL A 79 2.60 11.83 -10.79
C VAL A 79 1.58 11.67 -9.68
N PHE A 80 0.53 10.89 -9.93
CA PHE A 80 -0.48 10.67 -8.93
C PHE A 80 0.13 10.09 -7.65
N LEU A 81 1.08 9.18 -7.79
CA LEU A 81 1.71 8.57 -6.65
C LEU A 81 2.92 9.34 -6.13
N GLY A 82 3.30 10.40 -6.79
CA GLY A 82 4.46 11.16 -6.38
C GLY A 82 5.77 10.49 -6.70
N MET A 83 5.82 9.71 -7.77
CA MET A 83 7.01 8.97 -8.13
C MET A 83 7.56 9.41 -9.46
N ASN A 84 8.82 9.16 -9.65
CA ASN A 84 9.47 9.40 -10.92
C ASN A 84 8.93 8.36 -11.90
N ARG A 85 8.69 8.75 -13.15
CA ARG A 85 8.15 7.86 -14.12
C ARG A 85 8.98 6.62 -14.35
N ASN A 86 10.28 6.76 -14.39
CA ASN A 86 11.14 5.61 -14.61
C ASN A 86 11.08 4.64 -13.42
N THR A 87 11.01 5.18 -12.21
CA THR A 87 10.89 4.34 -11.04
C THR A 87 9.56 3.58 -11.07
N PHE A 88 8.51 4.26 -11.48
CA PHE A 88 7.21 3.64 -11.57
C PHE A 88 7.25 2.49 -12.58
N THR A 89 7.82 2.74 -13.75
CA THR A 89 7.90 1.73 -14.79
C THR A 89 8.74 0.53 -14.35
N ASP A 90 9.86 0.80 -13.68
CA ASP A 90 10.70 -0.28 -13.21
C ASP A 90 10.00 -1.14 -12.18
N LYS A 91 9.27 -0.51 -11.28
CA LYS A 91 8.57 -1.26 -10.28
C LYS A 91 7.44 -2.07 -10.88
N MET A 92 6.76 -1.53 -11.88
CA MET A 92 5.73 -2.29 -12.56
C MET A 92 6.31 -3.56 -13.15
N ALA A 93 7.47 -3.42 -13.77
CA ALA A 93 8.10 -4.57 -14.38
C ALA A 93 8.45 -5.61 -13.33
N LYS A 94 8.98 -5.18 -12.20
CA LYS A 94 9.32 -6.11 -11.15
C LYS A 94 8.11 -6.79 -10.55
N LEU A 95 6.99 -6.11 -10.55
CA LEU A 95 5.77 -6.67 -10.01
C LEU A 95 5.02 -7.49 -11.05
N GLY A 96 5.54 -7.56 -12.25
CA GLY A 96 4.89 -8.31 -13.32
C GLY A 96 3.62 -7.68 -13.82
N MET A 97 3.54 -6.36 -13.76
CA MET A 97 2.34 -5.67 -14.17
C MET A 97 2.41 -5.12 -15.56
N ASN A 98 1.28 -5.07 -16.22
CA ASN A 98 1.20 -4.53 -17.52
C ASN A 98 0.29 -3.37 -17.54
N CYS A 99 0.53 -2.39 -18.32
CA CYS A 99 -0.30 -1.24 -18.36
C CYS A 99 -1.06 -1.19 -19.65
N GLU A 100 -1.85 -2.18 -19.90
CA GLU A 100 -2.58 -2.20 -21.12
C GLU A 100 -4.03 -2.14 -20.91
N LYS A 101 -4.62 -1.01 -21.20
CA LYS A 101 -5.97 -0.85 -20.99
C LYS A 101 -6.84 -1.69 -21.84
N LYS A 102 -6.55 -1.83 -23.06
CA LYS A 102 -7.38 -2.56 -23.89
C LYS A 102 -7.58 -3.96 -23.55
N LYS A 103 -6.70 -4.52 -22.87
CA LYS A 103 -6.88 -5.82 -22.50
C LYS A 103 -8.06 -6.03 -21.70
N GLU A 104 -8.46 -5.06 -21.01
CA GLU A 104 -9.55 -5.24 -20.16
C GLU A 104 -10.78 -5.17 -20.83
N HIS A 105 -10.87 -4.64 -21.90
CA HIS A 105 -12.08 -4.53 -22.45
C HIS A 105 -12.38 -5.40 -23.39
N ARG A 106 -11.67 -6.08 -23.60
CA ARG A 106 -12.05 -6.77 -24.63
C ARG A 106 -12.29 -7.76 -24.45
#